data_63599ecc74f311c181db35a00e53fc57
#
_entry.id   63599ecc74f311c181db35a00e53fc57
#
_cell.length_a   1.000
_cell.length_b   1.000
_cell.length_c   1.000
_cell.angle_alpha   90.00
_cell.angle_beta   90.00
_cell.angle_gamma   90.00
#
_symmetry.space_group_name_H-M   'P 1'
#
loop_
_entity.id
_entity.type
_entity.pdbx_description
1 polymer ?
#
loop_
_entity_poly.entity_id
_entity_poly.type
_entity_poly.pdbx_seq_one_letter_code
_entity_poly.pdbx_strand_id
1 'polypeptide(L)'
;HDRFFEIGGHSLLAVKLLNAMRQQGIEVSLSALFAHPTLCDLALEIADDIIEPGLPIAENPVPLSPDGDLPPLFLVHETSGDPIVYSPLAALLPSSLPVYGLHALGIHAADNPPTSIEELALHHIQAIRRIQDHGPYRLAGWSMGGALAYEIAIHLISSGEDVDFLGMIDSYNLGEIHRGTENERRAAPVNDERESITTMIKYLRNTLHVTDEQALDKLSQIEEVNNAVAFCRRRGWLPDGVTQEDILLRISSRKTILQCVHGHIAPASSLPVHLYTADHLSVGDDPWHGWQGIVGKDSVIHPIGGTHYTIMQPPLLNQVVDSFSEYLLSGNDTPNIIIQNGAPGTPPLFCIPGAGANASGFIELALSLPPQQPLNALQARGLTEGGLPPHVSVEGAARTYLEAIRQAQPYGPYHLLGHSFGGWIAFDIALQLQAQGESVASLILIDTDAPDAPNCPPKSIDRIETLLKLIAIYNMLLTQPLALTRSDFEGMTPDEQIKALHGALVSAGIFSPQMTTSVLSGIVQVMQANLNTVYTPRARYAGLAHLISAEEGDAAEREANEQQWRSHAAHFEMRLMPGNHMTMLSAPQVEKLAAWLRAHLPPAR
;
A
#
# COMPACT_ATOMS: atom_id res chain seq x y z
N HIS A 1 -14.83 -3.74 -19.68
CA HIS A 1 -14.41 -4.54 -18.51
C HIS A 1 -13.40 -3.80 -17.63
N ASP A 2 -13.03 -2.55 -17.98
CA ASP A 2 -12.06 -1.78 -17.19
C ASP A 2 -12.76 -1.23 -15.95
N ARG A 3 -12.16 -1.43 -14.79
CA ARG A 3 -12.68 -0.92 -13.52
C ARG A 3 -12.34 0.56 -13.38
N PHE A 4 -13.32 1.38 -13.06
CA PHE A 4 -13.18 2.85 -12.98
C PHE A 4 -11.98 3.31 -12.15
N PHE A 5 -11.74 2.69 -10.98
CA PHE A 5 -10.67 3.08 -10.08
C PHE A 5 -9.29 2.56 -10.53
N GLU A 6 -9.24 1.44 -11.26
CA GLU A 6 -8.00 0.87 -11.79
C GLU A 6 -7.43 1.65 -12.99
N ILE A 7 -8.30 2.31 -13.76
CA ILE A 7 -7.89 3.16 -14.90
C ILE A 7 -7.61 4.62 -14.51
N GLY A 8 -7.42 4.90 -13.21
CA GLY A 8 -7.10 6.23 -12.70
C GLY A 8 -8.30 7.04 -12.23
N GLY A 9 -9.47 6.42 -12.09
CA GLY A 9 -10.63 7.01 -11.44
C GLY A 9 -10.32 7.25 -9.96
N HIS A 10 -10.68 8.42 -9.46
CA HIS A 10 -10.56 8.80 -8.05
C HIS A 10 -11.83 9.52 -7.60
N SER A 11 -11.96 9.78 -6.31
CA SER A 11 -13.18 10.33 -5.70
C SER A 11 -13.76 11.55 -6.44
N LEU A 12 -12.91 12.47 -6.89
CA LEU A 12 -13.33 13.63 -7.65
C LEU A 12 -13.85 13.27 -9.04
N LEU A 13 -13.22 12.30 -9.72
CA LEU A 13 -13.67 11.80 -11.02
C LEU A 13 -14.95 10.97 -10.87
N ALA A 14 -15.11 10.22 -9.78
CA ALA A 14 -16.35 9.51 -9.46
C ALA A 14 -17.51 10.50 -9.32
N VAL A 15 -17.34 11.56 -8.53
CA VAL A 15 -18.35 12.61 -8.38
C VAL A 15 -18.64 13.31 -9.73
N LYS A 16 -17.62 13.59 -10.54
CA LYS A 16 -17.80 14.17 -11.88
C LYS A 16 -18.57 13.24 -12.81
N LEU A 17 -18.27 11.93 -12.78
CA LEU A 17 -18.99 10.94 -13.59
C LEU A 17 -20.46 10.87 -13.18
N LEU A 18 -20.76 10.72 -11.89
CA LEU A 18 -22.11 10.66 -11.37
C LEU A 18 -22.92 11.93 -11.71
N ASN A 19 -22.27 13.09 -11.68
CA ASN A 19 -22.90 14.34 -12.06
C ASN A 19 -23.18 14.43 -13.58
N ALA A 20 -22.24 13.98 -14.40
CA ALA A 20 -22.46 13.92 -15.85
C ALA A 20 -23.62 12.96 -16.18
N MET A 21 -23.72 11.84 -15.48
CA MET A 21 -24.83 10.88 -15.61
C MET A 21 -26.17 11.51 -15.18
N ARG A 22 -26.19 12.21 -14.03
CA ARG A 22 -27.39 12.91 -13.54
C ARG A 22 -27.87 14.00 -14.51
N GLN A 23 -26.95 14.74 -15.15
CA GLN A 23 -27.31 15.72 -16.20
C GLN A 23 -27.96 15.09 -17.44
N GLN A 24 -27.71 13.79 -17.67
CA GLN A 24 -28.37 13.01 -18.72
C GLN A 24 -29.65 12.30 -18.23
N GLY A 25 -30.11 12.59 -17.01
CA GLY A 25 -31.27 11.95 -16.39
C GLY A 25 -31.02 10.56 -15.85
N ILE A 26 -29.76 10.19 -15.66
CA ILE A 26 -29.34 8.90 -15.08
C ILE A 26 -28.94 9.13 -13.62
N GLU A 27 -29.77 8.69 -12.70
CA GLU A 27 -29.46 8.76 -11.27
C GLU A 27 -28.72 7.50 -10.80
N VAL A 28 -27.50 7.67 -10.33
CA VAL A 28 -26.65 6.59 -9.79
C VAL A 28 -26.08 7.06 -8.48
N SER A 29 -26.10 6.20 -7.47
CA SER A 29 -25.47 6.48 -6.20
C SER A 29 -23.95 6.29 -6.28
N LEU A 30 -23.22 6.94 -5.38
CA LEU A 30 -21.78 6.72 -5.28
C LEU A 30 -21.46 5.27 -4.85
N SER A 31 -22.29 4.67 -4.00
CA SER A 31 -22.20 3.27 -3.61
C SER A 31 -22.37 2.31 -4.79
N ALA A 32 -23.31 2.61 -5.72
CA ALA A 32 -23.49 1.81 -6.93
C ALA A 32 -22.24 1.82 -7.83
N LEU A 33 -21.55 2.96 -7.96
CA LEU A 33 -20.29 3.03 -8.71
C LEU A 33 -19.17 2.20 -8.06
N PHE A 34 -19.19 2.01 -6.74
CA PHE A 34 -18.21 1.15 -6.04
C PHE A 34 -18.58 -0.33 -6.15
N ALA A 35 -19.85 -0.66 -5.99
CA ALA A 35 -20.35 -2.03 -6.14
C ALA A 35 -20.20 -2.53 -7.60
N HIS A 36 -20.38 -1.64 -8.58
CA HIS A 36 -20.34 -1.92 -10.01
C HIS A 36 -19.30 -1.05 -10.72
N PRO A 37 -17.99 -1.29 -10.45
CA PRO A 37 -16.92 -0.39 -10.88
C PRO A 37 -16.61 -0.45 -12.39
N THR A 38 -17.20 -1.37 -13.15
CA THR A 38 -17.09 -1.38 -14.61
C THR A 38 -18.29 -0.65 -15.24
N LEU A 39 -18.07 -0.04 -16.40
CA LEU A 39 -19.16 0.62 -17.12
C LEU A 39 -20.31 -0.35 -17.49
N CYS A 40 -19.98 -1.62 -17.74
CA CYS A 40 -20.95 -2.64 -18.08
C CYS A 40 -21.84 -3.00 -16.88
N ASP A 41 -21.23 -3.26 -15.72
CA ASP A 41 -21.96 -3.63 -14.50
C ASP A 41 -22.81 -2.47 -14.00
N LEU A 42 -22.24 -1.24 -14.04
CA LEU A 42 -22.96 -0.02 -13.70
C LEU A 42 -24.15 0.24 -14.63
N ALA A 43 -24.02 -0.06 -15.92
CA ALA A 43 -25.12 0.08 -16.89
C ALA A 43 -26.24 -0.95 -16.65
N LEU A 44 -25.91 -2.17 -16.22
CA LEU A 44 -26.90 -3.19 -15.84
C LEU A 44 -27.65 -2.79 -14.58
N GLU A 45 -26.97 -2.29 -13.56
CA GLU A 45 -27.58 -1.78 -12.32
C GLU A 45 -28.56 -0.64 -12.61
N ILE A 46 -28.17 0.32 -13.47
CA ILE A 46 -29.05 1.43 -13.89
C ILE A 46 -30.30 0.93 -14.62
N ALA A 47 -30.20 -0.18 -15.35
CA ALA A 47 -31.33 -0.74 -16.10
C ALA A 47 -32.36 -1.42 -15.17
N ASP A 48 -31.94 -1.93 -14.03
CA ASP A 48 -32.81 -2.57 -13.04
C ASP A 48 -33.46 -1.56 -12.07
N ASP A 49 -32.86 -0.36 -11.88
CA ASP A 49 -33.28 0.68 -10.91
C ASP A 49 -34.24 1.73 -11.50
N ILE A 50 -35.29 1.33 -12.22
CA ILE A 50 -36.44 2.24 -12.52
C ILE A 50 -37.44 2.16 -11.36
N ILE A 51 -37.08 2.66 -10.16
CA ILE A 51 -38.03 2.85 -9.04
C ILE A 51 -37.71 4.12 -8.26
N GLU A 52 -38.65 5.06 -8.30
CA GLU A 52 -39.02 6.21 -7.42
C GLU A 52 -37.96 7.17 -6.84
N PRO A 53 -38.23 8.50 -6.86
CA PRO A 53 -37.30 9.53 -6.37
C PRO A 53 -37.41 9.72 -4.86
N GLY A 54 -36.46 9.20 -4.15
CA GLY A 54 -36.13 9.55 -2.79
C GLY A 54 -34.64 9.28 -2.64
N LEU A 55 -33.83 10.29 -2.28
CA LEU A 55 -32.41 10.12 -2.00
C LEU A 55 -32.22 8.96 -1.02
N PRO A 56 -31.70 7.78 -1.42
CA PRO A 56 -31.33 6.78 -0.44
C PRO A 56 -30.12 7.33 0.29
N ILE A 57 -30.25 7.51 1.60
CA ILE A 57 -29.09 7.55 2.50
C ILE A 57 -28.29 6.30 2.16
N ALA A 58 -27.07 6.49 1.68
CA ALA A 58 -26.21 5.39 1.25
C ALA A 58 -26.29 4.25 2.25
N GLU A 59 -26.44 3.01 1.78
CA GLU A 59 -26.43 1.85 2.66
C GLU A 59 -25.19 1.89 3.55
N ASN A 60 -25.35 1.70 4.83
CA ASN A 60 -24.24 1.61 5.79
C ASN A 60 -24.15 0.15 6.25
N PRO A 61 -23.05 -0.57 5.98
CA PRO A 61 -21.76 -0.11 5.40
C PRO A 61 -21.77 0.08 3.88
N VAL A 62 -20.95 1.01 3.41
CA VAL A 62 -20.73 1.26 1.98
C VAL A 62 -19.77 0.20 1.42
N PRO A 63 -20.11 -0.55 0.39
CA PRO A 63 -19.19 -1.47 -0.26
C PRO A 63 -18.10 -0.67 -1.01
N LEU A 64 -16.82 -0.85 -0.64
CA LEU A 64 -15.66 -0.27 -1.32
C LEU A 64 -15.01 -1.26 -2.27
N SER A 65 -14.92 -2.53 -1.87
CA SER A 65 -14.50 -3.70 -2.66
C SER A 65 -15.20 -4.91 -2.04
N PRO A 66 -16.46 -5.20 -2.37
CA PRO A 66 -17.27 -6.17 -1.64
C PRO A 66 -16.97 -7.63 -1.99
N ASP A 67 -16.25 -7.88 -3.09
CA ASP A 67 -15.94 -9.23 -3.56
C ASP A 67 -14.90 -9.92 -2.69
N GLY A 68 -14.96 -11.25 -2.62
CA GLY A 68 -13.97 -12.10 -1.95
C GLY A 68 -14.57 -13.05 -0.93
N ASP A 69 -13.78 -14.06 -0.54
CA ASP A 69 -14.20 -15.16 0.36
C ASP A 69 -13.61 -15.02 1.78
N LEU A 70 -12.75 -14.03 2.01
CA LEU A 70 -12.14 -13.79 3.32
C LEU A 70 -13.08 -13.01 4.25
N PRO A 71 -12.89 -13.09 5.58
CA PRO A 71 -13.60 -12.22 6.50
C PRO A 71 -13.40 -10.74 6.15
N PRO A 72 -14.47 -9.93 6.10
CA PRO A 72 -14.41 -8.56 5.61
C PRO A 72 -13.59 -7.64 6.52
N LEU A 73 -12.98 -6.61 5.91
CA LEU A 73 -12.35 -5.48 6.59
C LEU A 73 -13.32 -4.30 6.59
N PHE A 74 -13.61 -3.76 7.79
CA PHE A 74 -14.42 -2.57 7.97
C PHE A 74 -13.55 -1.34 8.24
N LEU A 75 -13.65 -0.34 7.38
CA LEU A 75 -12.90 0.91 7.44
C LEU A 75 -13.78 2.01 8.04
N VAL A 76 -13.37 2.51 9.20
CA VAL A 76 -14.16 3.48 9.97
C VAL A 76 -13.82 4.90 9.52
N HIS A 77 -14.85 5.68 9.16
CA HIS A 77 -14.69 7.07 8.70
C HIS A 77 -13.87 7.94 9.66
N GLU A 78 -13.17 8.92 9.11
CA GLU A 78 -12.54 9.99 9.89
C GLU A 78 -13.57 11.10 10.23
N THR A 79 -13.11 12.29 10.64
CA THR A 79 -13.98 13.39 11.09
C THR A 79 -14.97 13.91 10.05
N SER A 80 -14.84 13.59 8.76
CA SER A 80 -15.84 13.99 7.74
C SER A 80 -17.11 13.16 7.79
N GLY A 81 -17.06 11.97 8.37
CA GLY A 81 -18.14 11.00 8.36
C GLY A 81 -18.24 10.22 7.05
N ASP A 82 -17.28 10.35 6.12
CA ASP A 82 -17.32 9.78 4.77
C ASP A 82 -16.17 8.79 4.58
N PRO A 83 -16.41 7.50 4.34
CA PRO A 83 -15.37 6.50 4.16
C PRO A 83 -14.70 6.54 2.77
N ILE A 84 -15.12 7.45 1.87
CA ILE A 84 -14.59 7.55 0.50
C ILE A 84 -13.06 7.74 0.47
N VAL A 85 -12.50 8.32 1.53
CA VAL A 85 -11.04 8.50 1.70
C VAL A 85 -10.27 7.18 1.61
N TYR A 86 -10.93 6.05 1.86
CA TYR A 86 -10.31 4.72 1.81
C TYR A 86 -10.37 4.05 0.43
N SER A 87 -10.97 4.69 -0.58
CA SER A 87 -11.05 4.10 -1.93
C SER A 87 -9.69 3.71 -2.50
N PRO A 88 -8.62 4.52 -2.36
CA PRO A 88 -7.29 4.12 -2.81
C PRO A 88 -6.73 2.91 -2.03
N LEU A 89 -6.99 2.83 -0.72
CA LEU A 89 -6.60 1.68 0.10
C LEU A 89 -7.33 0.41 -0.36
N ALA A 90 -8.65 0.49 -0.50
CA ALA A 90 -9.48 -0.64 -0.92
C ALA A 90 -9.10 -1.17 -2.33
N ALA A 91 -8.78 -0.25 -3.26
CA ALA A 91 -8.35 -0.63 -4.61
C ALA A 91 -6.98 -1.32 -4.67
N LEU A 92 -6.11 -1.09 -3.68
CA LEU A 92 -4.78 -1.71 -3.58
C LEU A 92 -4.80 -3.02 -2.79
N LEU A 93 -5.83 -3.26 -1.97
CA LEU A 93 -5.99 -4.52 -1.24
C LEU A 93 -6.42 -5.64 -2.20
N PRO A 94 -6.11 -6.92 -1.87
CA PRO A 94 -6.48 -8.05 -2.72
C PRO A 94 -7.98 -8.19 -2.90
N SER A 95 -8.41 -8.55 -4.10
CA SER A 95 -9.83 -8.80 -4.42
C SER A 95 -10.46 -9.97 -3.65
N SER A 96 -9.65 -10.83 -3.02
CA SER A 96 -10.13 -11.88 -2.13
C SER A 96 -10.59 -11.37 -0.75
N LEU A 97 -10.26 -10.11 -0.40
CA LEU A 97 -10.62 -9.48 0.86
C LEU A 97 -11.77 -8.50 0.64
N PRO A 98 -13.00 -8.79 1.11
CA PRO A 98 -14.09 -7.84 1.07
C PRO A 98 -13.78 -6.61 1.93
N VAL A 99 -14.00 -5.40 1.41
CA VAL A 99 -13.74 -4.14 2.10
C VAL A 99 -14.99 -3.27 2.11
N TYR A 100 -15.39 -2.86 3.30
CA TYR A 100 -16.55 -2.01 3.54
C TYR A 100 -16.16 -0.74 4.30
N GLY A 101 -16.75 0.38 3.92
CA GLY A 101 -16.61 1.65 4.63
C GLY A 101 -17.79 1.96 5.54
N LEU A 102 -17.53 2.31 6.78
CA LEU A 102 -18.56 2.79 7.70
C LEU A 102 -18.68 4.30 7.58
N HIS A 103 -19.90 4.81 7.38
CA HIS A 103 -20.15 6.25 7.28
C HIS A 103 -21.06 6.76 8.40
N ALA A 104 -20.94 8.06 8.69
CA ALA A 104 -21.81 8.78 9.61
C ALA A 104 -22.50 10.00 8.93
N LEU A 105 -22.60 10.00 7.60
CA LEU A 105 -23.32 11.05 6.88
C LEU A 105 -24.81 11.00 7.25
N GLY A 106 -25.36 12.16 7.61
CA GLY A 106 -26.76 12.25 8.06
C GLY A 106 -27.01 11.84 9.51
N ILE A 107 -25.99 11.41 10.26
CA ILE A 107 -26.12 10.95 11.65
C ILE A 107 -26.79 11.99 12.57
N HIS A 108 -26.60 13.28 12.29
CA HIS A 108 -27.22 14.38 13.04
C HIS A 108 -28.75 14.46 12.86
N ALA A 109 -29.28 13.86 11.79
CA ALA A 109 -30.72 13.83 11.48
C ALA A 109 -31.38 12.50 11.88
N ALA A 110 -30.64 11.59 12.53
CA ALA A 110 -31.21 10.38 13.10
C ALA A 110 -32.25 10.71 14.20
N ASP A 111 -33.21 9.83 14.43
CA ASP A 111 -34.22 10.00 15.50
C ASP A 111 -33.59 10.22 16.87
N ASN A 112 -32.46 9.56 17.11
CA ASN A 112 -31.64 9.73 18.31
C ASN A 112 -30.16 9.89 17.87
N PRO A 113 -29.70 11.11 17.58
CA PRO A 113 -28.31 11.34 17.21
C PRO A 113 -27.38 10.95 18.37
N PRO A 114 -26.24 10.27 18.10
CA PRO A 114 -25.31 9.91 19.15
C PRO A 114 -24.69 11.16 19.81
N THR A 115 -24.50 11.07 21.11
CA THR A 115 -23.96 12.15 21.97
C THR A 115 -22.57 11.78 22.53
N SER A 116 -22.15 10.54 22.37
CA SER A 116 -20.84 10.04 22.78
C SER A 116 -20.22 9.11 21.73
N ILE A 117 -18.91 8.85 21.87
CA ILE A 117 -18.21 7.95 20.95
C ILE A 117 -18.70 6.50 21.11
N GLU A 118 -19.12 6.11 22.31
CA GLU A 118 -19.69 4.81 22.60
C GLU A 118 -21.02 4.61 21.86
N GLU A 119 -21.90 5.62 21.87
CA GLU A 119 -23.15 5.58 21.11
C GLU A 119 -22.89 5.56 19.61
N LEU A 120 -21.89 6.31 19.13
CA LEU A 120 -21.47 6.27 17.73
C LEU A 120 -20.88 4.90 17.35
N ALA A 121 -20.09 4.28 18.23
CA ALA A 121 -19.57 2.93 18.05
C ALA A 121 -20.70 1.89 17.96
N LEU A 122 -21.69 1.96 18.83
CA LEU A 122 -22.86 1.08 18.80
C LEU A 122 -23.65 1.23 17.50
N HIS A 123 -23.80 2.45 16.99
CA HIS A 123 -24.41 2.68 15.68
C HIS A 123 -23.65 1.95 14.55
N HIS A 124 -22.33 2.01 14.57
CA HIS A 124 -21.51 1.29 13.58
C HIS A 124 -21.54 -0.22 13.75
N ILE A 125 -21.59 -0.74 14.98
CA ILE A 125 -21.75 -2.19 15.23
C ILE A 125 -23.04 -2.71 14.62
N GLN A 126 -24.14 -1.96 14.70
CA GLN A 126 -25.40 -2.34 14.06
C GLN A 126 -25.25 -2.42 12.53
N ALA A 127 -24.47 -1.51 11.94
CA ALA A 127 -24.17 -1.55 10.51
C ALA A 127 -23.27 -2.75 10.14
N ILE A 128 -22.20 -2.98 10.89
CA ILE A 128 -21.27 -4.13 10.70
C ILE A 128 -22.05 -5.44 10.72
N ARG A 129 -22.97 -5.62 11.69
CA ARG A 129 -23.75 -6.85 11.84
C ARG A 129 -24.73 -7.14 10.70
N ARG A 130 -25.00 -6.19 9.80
CA ARG A 130 -25.76 -6.45 8.56
C ARG A 130 -24.94 -7.23 7.53
N ILE A 131 -23.61 -7.15 7.61
CA ILE A 131 -22.69 -7.84 6.71
C ILE A 131 -22.10 -9.08 7.38
N GLN A 132 -21.75 -8.97 8.69
CA GLN A 132 -21.12 -10.03 9.45
C GLN A 132 -21.71 -10.08 10.86
N ASP A 133 -22.49 -11.12 11.17
CA ASP A 133 -23.21 -11.26 12.44
C ASP A 133 -22.28 -11.53 13.63
N HIS A 134 -21.22 -12.32 13.41
CA HIS A 134 -20.27 -12.77 14.43
C HIS A 134 -18.84 -12.60 13.99
N GLY A 135 -17.92 -12.42 14.99
CA GLY A 135 -16.49 -12.35 14.75
C GLY A 135 -15.87 -13.63 14.16
N PRO A 136 -14.57 -13.62 13.91
CA PRO A 136 -13.65 -12.53 14.23
C PRO A 136 -13.78 -11.32 13.32
N TYR A 137 -13.82 -10.12 13.91
CA TYR A 137 -13.95 -8.86 13.16
C TYR A 137 -12.59 -8.28 12.82
N ARG A 138 -12.52 -7.58 11.67
CA ARG A 138 -11.35 -6.86 11.18
C ARG A 138 -11.72 -5.41 10.97
N LEU A 139 -11.04 -4.53 11.69
CA LEU A 139 -11.36 -3.12 11.76
C LEU A 139 -10.12 -2.29 11.43
N ALA A 140 -10.30 -1.17 10.74
CA ALA A 140 -9.24 -0.18 10.65
C ALA A 140 -9.82 1.23 10.50
N GLY A 141 -8.98 2.24 10.78
CA GLY A 141 -9.37 3.63 10.61
C GLY A 141 -8.19 4.58 10.57
N TRP A 142 -8.34 5.66 9.84
CA TRP A 142 -7.37 6.75 9.75
C TRP A 142 -7.77 7.91 10.66
N SER A 143 -6.76 8.55 11.29
CA SER A 143 -7.01 9.71 12.15
C SER A 143 -7.99 9.36 13.30
N MET A 144 -9.04 10.15 13.49
CA MET A 144 -10.12 9.86 14.44
C MET A 144 -10.80 8.50 14.16
N GLY A 145 -10.85 8.06 12.91
CA GLY A 145 -11.41 6.76 12.54
C GLY A 145 -10.73 5.58 13.22
N GLY A 146 -9.41 5.67 13.49
CA GLY A 146 -8.70 4.64 14.25
C GLY A 146 -9.11 4.61 15.73
N ALA A 147 -9.30 5.77 16.35
CA ALA A 147 -9.80 5.84 17.73
C ALA A 147 -11.25 5.30 17.84
N LEU A 148 -12.09 5.61 16.86
CA LEU A 148 -13.46 5.06 16.81
C LEU A 148 -13.45 3.55 16.49
N ALA A 149 -12.53 3.06 15.64
CA ALA A 149 -12.36 1.63 15.39
C ALA A 149 -11.94 0.88 16.67
N TYR A 150 -11.08 1.49 17.50
CA TYR A 150 -10.72 0.96 18.80
C TYR A 150 -11.95 0.84 19.72
N GLU A 151 -12.78 1.88 19.80
CA GLU A 151 -14.00 1.85 20.61
C GLU A 151 -14.99 0.79 20.13
N ILE A 152 -15.19 0.66 18.80
CA ILE A 152 -15.98 -0.42 18.21
C ILE A 152 -15.45 -1.79 18.65
N ALA A 153 -14.12 -1.99 18.57
CA ALA A 153 -13.47 -3.24 18.97
C ALA A 153 -13.71 -3.56 20.45
N ILE A 154 -13.58 -2.57 21.34
CA ILE A 154 -13.83 -2.75 22.78
C ILE A 154 -15.27 -3.17 23.05
N HIS A 155 -16.25 -2.56 22.39
CA HIS A 155 -17.66 -2.94 22.53
C HIS A 155 -17.95 -4.34 22.00
N LEU A 156 -17.36 -4.73 20.87
CA LEU A 156 -17.49 -6.09 20.31
C LEU A 156 -16.92 -7.13 21.29
N ILE A 157 -15.69 -6.92 21.79
CA ILE A 157 -15.05 -7.81 22.78
C ILE A 157 -15.87 -7.90 24.06
N SER A 158 -16.38 -6.77 24.55
CA SER A 158 -17.24 -6.74 25.74
C SER A 158 -18.57 -7.50 25.57
N SER A 159 -19.00 -7.67 24.31
CA SER A 159 -20.16 -8.47 23.92
C SER A 159 -19.83 -9.95 23.69
N GLY A 160 -18.59 -10.38 23.92
CA GLY A 160 -18.12 -11.76 23.74
C GLY A 160 -17.71 -12.13 22.31
N GLU A 161 -17.50 -11.13 21.47
CA GLU A 161 -17.02 -11.31 20.08
C GLU A 161 -15.51 -11.21 20.00
N ASP A 162 -14.91 -11.82 18.99
CA ASP A 162 -13.47 -11.75 18.71
C ASP A 162 -13.14 -10.66 17.69
N VAL A 163 -12.05 -9.93 17.91
CA VAL A 163 -11.45 -8.99 16.98
C VAL A 163 -10.07 -9.51 16.57
N ASP A 164 -9.92 -9.87 15.29
CA ASP A 164 -8.74 -10.51 14.72
C ASP A 164 -7.69 -9.49 14.25
N PHE A 165 -8.15 -8.29 13.85
CA PHE A 165 -7.28 -7.23 13.38
C PHE A 165 -7.82 -5.86 13.73
N LEU A 166 -6.93 -4.99 14.24
CA LEU A 166 -7.23 -3.56 14.43
C LEU A 166 -6.06 -2.70 13.91
N GLY A 167 -6.28 -2.04 12.76
CA GLY A 167 -5.34 -1.13 12.13
C GLY A 167 -5.68 0.33 12.44
N MET A 168 -4.72 1.09 12.95
CA MET A 168 -4.87 2.50 13.33
C MET A 168 -3.88 3.34 12.53
N ILE A 169 -4.36 4.05 11.50
CA ILE A 169 -3.50 4.82 10.60
C ILE A 169 -3.40 6.26 11.11
N ASP A 170 -2.23 6.65 11.56
CA ASP A 170 -1.89 7.96 12.12
C ASP A 170 -2.98 8.50 13.06
N SER A 171 -3.41 7.63 13.97
CA SER A 171 -4.50 7.84 14.90
C SER A 171 -3.98 8.18 16.29
N TYR A 172 -4.48 9.27 16.85
CA TYR A 172 -4.10 9.79 18.16
C TYR A 172 -5.12 9.40 19.22
N ASN A 173 -4.65 9.13 20.45
CA ASN A 173 -5.53 9.01 21.59
C ASN A 173 -6.13 10.38 21.94
N LEU A 174 -7.44 10.49 21.79
CA LEU A 174 -8.16 11.76 21.94
C LEU A 174 -8.06 12.35 23.35
N GLY A 175 -7.96 11.51 24.38
CA GLY A 175 -7.81 11.93 25.77
C GLY A 175 -6.47 12.66 26.05
N GLU A 176 -5.39 12.32 25.34
CA GLU A 176 -4.09 12.97 25.51
C GLU A 176 -4.02 14.30 24.75
N ILE A 177 -4.64 14.40 23.57
CA ILE A 177 -4.69 15.65 22.79
C ILE A 177 -5.32 16.77 23.63
N HIS A 178 -6.35 16.46 24.42
CA HIS A 178 -7.06 17.45 25.24
C HIS A 178 -6.33 17.85 26.53
N ARG A 179 -5.35 17.07 27.01
CA ARG A 179 -4.54 17.46 28.18
C ARG A 179 -3.53 18.57 27.90
N GLY A 180 -3.09 18.71 26.63
CA GLY A 180 -2.08 19.69 26.23
C GLY A 180 -2.57 21.14 26.04
N THR A 181 -3.89 21.36 25.87
CA THR A 181 -4.46 22.65 25.49
C THR A 181 -5.58 23.11 26.44
N GLU A 182 -5.23 23.43 27.68
CA GLU A 182 -6.17 23.99 28.65
C GLU A 182 -6.85 25.31 28.20
N ASN A 183 -6.27 26.00 27.21
CA ASN A 183 -6.78 27.26 26.66
C ASN A 183 -7.85 27.06 25.56
N GLU A 184 -8.00 25.89 24.96
CA GLU A 184 -9.03 25.61 23.92
C GLU A 184 -10.32 24.98 24.50
N ARG A 185 -10.38 24.73 25.80
CA ARG A 185 -11.55 24.16 26.52
C ARG A 185 -12.78 25.05 26.57
N ARG A 186 -12.72 26.27 26.06
CA ARG A 186 -13.90 27.07 25.77
C ARG A 186 -14.24 26.94 24.30
N ALA A 187 -14.73 25.77 23.89
CA ALA A 187 -15.41 25.64 22.63
C ALA A 187 -16.56 26.66 22.61
N ALA A 188 -16.46 27.62 21.74
CA ALA A 188 -17.54 28.53 21.42
C ALA A 188 -18.79 27.72 21.03
N PRO A 189 -20.00 28.22 21.28
CA PRO A 189 -21.21 27.51 20.91
C PRO A 189 -21.17 27.22 19.42
N VAL A 190 -21.30 25.95 19.06
CA VAL A 190 -21.09 25.33 17.74
C VAL A 190 -22.22 25.74 16.76
N ASN A 191 -22.51 27.00 16.63
CA ASN A 191 -23.49 27.57 15.70
C ASN A 191 -22.89 28.67 14.83
N ASP A 192 -21.55 28.68 14.66
CA ASP A 192 -20.87 29.74 13.92
C ASP A 192 -20.67 29.26 12.46
N GLU A 193 -21.25 30.00 11.52
CA GLU A 193 -21.04 29.83 10.07
C GLU A 193 -19.55 29.92 9.71
N ARG A 194 -18.75 30.66 10.49
CA ARG A 194 -17.30 30.74 10.36
C ARG A 194 -16.59 29.39 10.58
N GLU A 195 -17.05 28.58 11.54
CA GLU A 195 -16.49 27.25 11.76
C GLU A 195 -16.85 26.30 10.60
N SER A 196 -18.04 26.43 10.06
CA SER A 196 -18.49 25.72 8.86
C SER A 196 -17.64 26.07 7.65
N ILE A 197 -17.31 27.34 7.45
CA ILE A 197 -16.43 27.81 6.38
C ILE A 197 -14.99 27.33 6.61
N THR A 198 -14.49 27.36 7.83
CA THR A 198 -13.17 26.82 8.19
C THR A 198 -13.09 25.32 7.88
N THR A 199 -14.14 24.58 8.18
CA THR A 199 -14.27 23.15 7.84
C THR A 199 -14.28 22.94 6.33
N MET A 200 -15.01 23.77 5.59
CA MET A 200 -15.03 23.72 4.11
C MET A 200 -13.65 24.03 3.53
N ILE A 201 -12.90 24.98 4.07
CA ILE A 201 -11.53 25.30 3.64
C ILE A 201 -10.62 24.08 3.86
N LYS A 202 -10.72 23.41 5.01
CA LYS A 202 -9.97 22.18 5.28
C LYS A 202 -10.33 21.08 4.28
N TYR A 203 -11.60 20.89 3.98
CA TYR A 203 -12.07 19.94 2.97
C TYR A 203 -11.53 20.26 1.58
N LEU A 204 -11.61 21.53 1.13
CA LEU A 204 -11.08 21.99 -0.15
C LEU A 204 -9.57 21.73 -0.26
N ARG A 205 -8.82 22.04 0.79
CA ARG A 205 -7.36 21.89 0.82
C ARG A 205 -6.96 20.41 0.87
N ASN A 206 -7.57 19.63 1.73
CA ASN A 206 -7.12 18.27 2.05
C ASN A 206 -7.73 17.20 1.16
N THR A 207 -8.97 17.38 0.70
CA THR A 207 -9.71 16.38 -0.09
C THR A 207 -9.76 16.76 -1.57
N LEU A 208 -9.91 18.04 -1.88
CA LEU A 208 -9.99 18.50 -3.26
C LEU A 208 -8.67 19.12 -3.76
N HIS A 209 -7.62 19.08 -2.94
CA HIS A 209 -6.26 19.55 -3.26
C HIS A 209 -6.21 20.97 -3.84
N VAL A 210 -7.04 21.88 -3.33
CA VAL A 210 -7.03 23.29 -3.73
C VAL A 210 -5.79 23.98 -3.15
N THR A 211 -4.93 24.49 -4.02
CA THR A 211 -3.64 25.12 -3.66
C THR A 211 -3.64 26.64 -3.80
N ASP A 212 -4.74 27.26 -4.21
CA ASP A 212 -4.87 28.74 -4.33
C ASP A 212 -5.08 29.38 -2.95
N GLU A 213 -3.97 29.53 -2.20
CA GLU A 213 -3.99 30.09 -0.84
C GLU A 213 -4.61 31.50 -0.77
N GLN A 214 -4.39 32.36 -1.80
CA GLN A 214 -4.98 33.69 -1.81
C GLN A 214 -6.51 33.67 -1.92
N ALA A 215 -7.03 32.68 -2.62
CA ALA A 215 -8.47 32.53 -2.75
C ALA A 215 -9.06 31.79 -1.54
N LEU A 216 -8.34 30.88 -0.92
CA LEU A 216 -8.73 30.27 0.36
C LEU A 216 -8.78 31.31 1.48
N ASP A 217 -7.85 32.28 1.51
CA ASP A 217 -7.90 33.41 2.43
C ASP A 217 -9.13 34.30 2.21
N LYS A 218 -9.51 34.55 0.95
CA LYS A 218 -10.76 35.29 0.65
C LYS A 218 -11.99 34.49 1.08
N LEU A 219 -11.97 33.18 0.92
CA LEU A 219 -13.04 32.30 1.39
C LEU A 219 -13.19 32.37 2.91
N SER A 220 -12.09 32.45 3.66
CA SER A 220 -12.10 32.54 5.13
C SER A 220 -12.74 33.84 5.66
N GLN A 221 -12.86 34.87 4.82
CA GLN A 221 -13.46 36.16 5.16
C GLN A 221 -14.97 36.23 4.87
N ILE A 222 -15.52 35.19 4.24
CA ILE A 222 -16.96 35.08 3.98
C ILE A 222 -17.65 34.67 5.29
N GLU A 223 -18.76 35.30 5.64
CA GLU A 223 -19.47 35.06 6.88
C GLU A 223 -20.60 34.03 6.75
N GLU A 224 -21.18 33.90 5.56
CA GLU A 224 -22.31 33.00 5.28
C GLU A 224 -21.86 31.79 4.45
N VAL A 225 -22.24 30.59 4.87
CA VAL A 225 -21.92 29.32 4.17
C VAL A 225 -22.43 29.31 2.74
N ASN A 226 -23.63 29.88 2.51
CA ASN A 226 -24.23 29.96 1.16
C ASN A 226 -23.35 30.77 0.20
N ASN A 227 -22.81 31.89 0.67
CA ASN A 227 -21.92 32.74 -0.10
C ASN A 227 -20.56 32.04 -0.33
N ALA A 228 -20.09 31.28 0.65
CA ALA A 228 -18.88 30.48 0.56
C ALA A 228 -19.01 29.35 -0.50
N VAL A 229 -20.12 28.64 -0.50
CA VAL A 229 -20.44 27.61 -1.52
C VAL A 229 -20.49 28.23 -2.92
N ALA A 230 -21.20 29.38 -3.05
CA ALA A 230 -21.28 30.09 -4.33
C ALA A 230 -19.91 30.60 -4.80
N PHE A 231 -19.03 31.02 -3.88
CA PHE A 231 -17.65 31.38 -4.19
C PHE A 231 -16.85 30.19 -4.72
N CYS A 232 -16.92 29.04 -4.06
CA CYS A 232 -16.23 27.81 -4.47
C CYS A 232 -16.72 27.32 -5.84
N ARG A 233 -18.03 27.38 -6.11
CA ARG A 233 -18.59 27.03 -7.42
C ARG A 233 -18.06 27.93 -8.54
N ARG A 234 -18.05 29.26 -8.34
CA ARG A 234 -17.50 30.20 -9.34
C ARG A 234 -16.03 29.93 -9.66
N ARG A 235 -15.31 29.30 -8.76
CA ARG A 235 -13.90 28.91 -8.95
C ARG A 235 -13.71 27.51 -9.53
N GLY A 236 -14.80 26.77 -9.72
CA GLY A 236 -14.73 25.38 -10.17
C GLY A 236 -14.09 24.42 -9.13
N TRP A 237 -14.07 24.82 -7.85
CA TRP A 237 -13.51 23.98 -6.77
C TRP A 237 -14.49 22.91 -6.31
N LEU A 238 -15.77 23.15 -6.46
CA LEU A 238 -16.79 22.15 -6.20
C LEU A 238 -17.22 21.52 -7.53
N PRO A 239 -17.28 20.18 -7.59
CA PRO A 239 -17.82 19.49 -8.74
C PRO A 239 -19.23 19.98 -9.08
N ASP A 240 -19.57 20.03 -10.37
CA ASP A 240 -20.93 20.25 -10.81
C ASP A 240 -21.83 19.14 -10.24
N GLY A 241 -22.86 19.49 -9.48
CA GLY A 241 -23.77 18.54 -8.84
C GLY A 241 -23.56 18.34 -7.34
N VAL A 242 -22.43 18.74 -6.75
CA VAL A 242 -22.37 18.88 -5.28
C VAL A 242 -23.32 20.01 -4.88
N THR A 243 -24.41 19.65 -4.24
CA THR A 243 -25.42 20.63 -3.82
C THR A 243 -24.96 21.36 -2.55
N GLN A 244 -25.62 22.47 -2.24
CA GLN A 244 -25.43 23.12 -0.95
C GLN A 244 -25.86 22.20 0.18
N GLU A 245 -26.90 21.40 -0.03
CA GLU A 245 -27.41 20.43 0.93
C GLU A 245 -26.38 19.36 1.25
N ASP A 246 -25.64 18.87 0.25
CA ASP A 246 -24.54 17.90 0.47
C ASP A 246 -23.43 18.47 1.36
N ILE A 247 -23.12 19.76 1.18
CA ILE A 247 -22.10 20.43 2.01
C ILE A 247 -22.60 20.64 3.43
N LEU A 248 -23.84 21.09 3.59
CA LEU A 248 -24.46 21.28 4.91
C LEU A 248 -24.63 19.95 5.65
N LEU A 249 -24.99 18.88 4.92
CA LEU A 249 -25.06 17.51 5.45
C LEU A 249 -23.70 17.08 6.04
N ARG A 250 -22.60 17.27 5.30
CA ARG A 250 -21.24 16.93 5.72
C ARG A 250 -20.79 17.76 6.93
N ILE A 251 -21.07 19.06 6.91
CA ILE A 251 -20.73 19.98 8.01
C ILE A 251 -21.49 19.58 9.29
N SER A 252 -22.80 19.31 9.17
CA SER A 252 -23.64 18.93 10.31
C SER A 252 -23.25 17.56 10.87
N SER A 253 -22.98 16.58 10.02
CA SER A 253 -22.49 15.27 10.42
C SER A 253 -21.16 15.37 11.16
N ARG A 254 -20.19 16.13 10.59
CA ARG A 254 -18.91 16.39 11.23
C ARG A 254 -19.05 17.01 12.62
N LYS A 255 -19.98 17.97 12.79
CA LYS A 255 -20.25 18.60 14.08
C LYS A 255 -20.69 17.57 15.12
N THR A 256 -21.65 16.72 14.78
CA THR A 256 -22.14 15.66 15.66
C THR A 256 -21.00 14.70 16.02
N ILE A 257 -20.20 14.26 15.03
CA ILE A 257 -19.04 13.39 15.25
C ILE A 257 -18.05 14.01 16.25
N LEU A 258 -17.68 15.29 16.06
CA LEU A 258 -16.76 15.99 16.95
C LEU A 258 -17.32 16.16 18.36
N GLN A 259 -18.64 16.34 18.51
CA GLN A 259 -19.30 16.35 19.82
C GLN A 259 -19.21 14.99 20.50
N CYS A 260 -19.39 13.90 19.77
CA CYS A 260 -19.29 12.54 20.30
C CYS A 260 -17.90 12.22 20.85
N VAL A 261 -16.83 12.70 20.21
CA VAL A 261 -15.45 12.39 20.62
C VAL A 261 -14.90 13.34 21.68
N HIS A 262 -15.63 14.43 21.98
CA HIS A 262 -15.17 15.43 22.93
C HIS A 262 -15.09 14.88 24.36
N GLY A 263 -13.90 14.95 24.97
CA GLY A 263 -13.68 14.50 26.35
C GLY A 263 -13.62 12.98 26.53
N HIS A 264 -13.65 12.21 25.44
CA HIS A 264 -13.50 10.76 25.51
C HIS A 264 -12.14 10.35 26.06
N ILE A 265 -12.13 9.34 26.91
CA ILE A 265 -10.93 8.68 27.45
C ILE A 265 -11.01 7.21 27.05
N ALA A 266 -10.13 6.78 26.15
CA ALA A 266 -10.10 5.41 25.68
C ALA A 266 -9.86 4.43 26.85
N PRO A 267 -10.69 3.39 27.03
CA PRO A 267 -10.49 2.39 28.07
C PRO A 267 -9.25 1.54 27.76
N ALA A 268 -8.47 1.21 28.78
CA ALA A 268 -7.33 0.32 28.62
C ALA A 268 -7.81 -1.12 28.36
N SER A 269 -7.15 -1.81 27.44
CA SER A 269 -7.45 -3.20 27.10
C SER A 269 -6.21 -4.01 26.77
N SER A 270 -6.36 -5.34 26.68
CA SER A 270 -5.33 -6.27 26.21
C SER A 270 -5.34 -6.45 24.68
N LEU A 271 -6.20 -5.77 23.94
CA LEU A 271 -6.30 -5.86 22.49
C LEU A 271 -5.03 -5.33 21.83
N PRO A 272 -4.31 -6.15 21.05
CA PRO A 272 -3.19 -5.67 20.26
C PRO A 272 -3.68 -4.81 19.09
N VAL A 273 -2.93 -3.76 18.77
CA VAL A 273 -3.20 -2.88 17.64
C VAL A 273 -2.00 -2.75 16.73
N HIS A 274 -2.24 -2.47 15.46
CA HIS A 274 -1.25 -2.10 14.47
C HIS A 274 -1.33 -0.59 14.23
N LEU A 275 -0.40 0.18 14.82
CA LEU A 275 -0.36 1.63 14.70
C LEU A 275 0.61 2.05 13.59
N TYR A 276 0.09 2.64 12.53
CA TYR A 276 0.85 3.14 11.37
C TYR A 276 1.08 4.63 11.55
N THR A 277 2.35 5.08 11.64
CA THR A 277 2.68 6.46 12.03
C THR A 277 3.34 7.26 10.91
N ALA A 278 2.97 8.54 10.78
CA ALA A 278 3.67 9.53 9.98
C ALA A 278 4.88 10.12 10.74
N ASP A 279 5.81 10.78 10.02
CA ASP A 279 7.03 11.36 10.62
C ASP A 279 6.76 12.61 11.46
N HIS A 280 5.71 13.37 11.14
CA HIS A 280 5.37 14.59 11.86
C HIS A 280 4.42 14.30 13.03
N LEU A 281 4.99 14.23 14.21
CA LEU A 281 4.24 14.21 15.47
C LEU A 281 3.63 15.59 15.70
N SER A 282 2.33 15.72 15.47
CA SER A 282 1.59 16.95 15.75
C SER A 282 1.42 17.21 17.26
N VAL A 283 1.69 16.23 18.11
CA VAL A 283 1.54 16.28 19.56
C VAL A 283 2.73 15.56 20.23
N GLY A 284 3.86 16.26 20.42
CA GLY A 284 5.03 15.73 21.13
C GLY A 284 5.76 14.58 20.42
N ASP A 285 6.87 14.13 21.02
CA ASP A 285 7.72 13.06 20.47
C ASP A 285 7.25 11.63 20.89
N ASP A 286 5.95 11.42 21.13
CA ASP A 286 5.41 10.12 21.52
C ASP A 286 5.11 9.24 20.29
N PRO A 287 5.92 8.20 20.02
CA PRO A 287 5.72 7.31 18.88
C PRO A 287 4.43 6.48 18.97
N TRP A 288 3.81 6.40 20.14
CA TRP A 288 2.54 5.71 20.38
C TRP A 288 1.32 6.60 20.20
N HIS A 289 1.48 7.89 19.89
CA HIS A 289 0.38 8.84 19.75
C HIS A 289 -0.59 8.85 20.94
N GLY A 290 -0.08 8.63 22.17
CA GLY A 290 -0.87 8.55 23.39
C GLY A 290 -1.53 7.20 23.66
N TRP A 291 -1.25 6.17 22.88
CA TRP A 291 -1.83 4.83 23.06
C TRP A 291 -1.00 3.93 23.99
N GLN A 292 0.22 4.34 24.38
CA GLN A 292 1.07 3.54 25.26
C GLN A 292 0.39 3.26 26.61
N GLY A 293 0.32 1.99 26.98
CA GLY A 293 -0.32 1.56 28.22
C GLY A 293 -1.85 1.46 28.17
N ILE A 294 -2.46 1.79 27.02
CA ILE A 294 -3.90 1.65 26.76
C ILE A 294 -4.18 0.39 25.94
N VAL A 295 -3.35 0.15 24.94
CA VAL A 295 -3.46 -1.01 24.04
C VAL A 295 -2.66 -2.22 24.56
N GLY A 296 -2.95 -3.41 24.03
CA GLY A 296 -2.29 -4.66 24.42
C GLY A 296 -0.78 -4.62 24.22
N LYS A 297 -0.05 -5.39 25.02
CA LYS A 297 1.42 -5.46 25.00
C LYS A 297 2.01 -5.97 23.68
N ASP A 298 1.23 -6.72 22.92
CA ASP A 298 1.62 -7.29 21.62
C ASP A 298 1.29 -6.35 20.45
N SER A 299 0.98 -5.08 20.75
CA SER A 299 0.76 -4.03 19.75
C SER A 299 2.05 -3.66 19.03
N VAL A 300 1.94 -3.30 17.76
CA VAL A 300 3.07 -3.00 16.87
C VAL A 300 2.94 -1.60 16.29
N ILE A 301 4.04 -0.82 16.31
CA ILE A 301 4.16 0.44 15.59
C ILE A 301 4.81 0.17 14.23
N HIS A 302 4.19 0.69 13.18
CA HIS A 302 4.68 0.67 11.81
C HIS A 302 5.01 2.10 11.38
N PRO A 303 6.27 2.53 11.46
CA PRO A 303 6.67 3.86 10.99
C PRO A 303 6.64 3.88 9.46
N ILE A 304 5.66 4.61 8.91
CA ILE A 304 5.45 4.75 7.47
C ILE A 304 6.16 5.99 6.94
N GLY A 305 6.15 7.08 7.73
CA GLY A 305 6.73 8.35 7.33
C GLY A 305 5.75 9.29 6.64
N GLY A 306 6.27 10.45 6.18
CA GLY A 306 5.47 11.49 5.57
C GLY A 306 4.64 12.31 6.55
N THR A 307 3.46 12.76 6.14
CA THR A 307 2.55 13.59 6.94
C THR A 307 1.24 12.86 7.18
N HIS A 308 0.43 13.39 8.11
CA HIS A 308 -0.93 12.91 8.39
C HIS A 308 -1.80 12.66 7.14
N TYR A 309 -1.61 13.45 6.08
CA TYR A 309 -2.38 13.31 4.85
C TYR A 309 -1.67 12.48 3.78
N THR A 310 -0.35 12.57 3.68
CA THR A 310 0.39 11.83 2.65
C THR A 310 0.52 10.35 2.95
N ILE A 311 0.37 9.93 4.22
CA ILE A 311 0.33 8.51 4.60
C ILE A 311 -0.81 7.75 3.89
N MET A 312 -1.90 8.46 3.55
CA MET A 312 -3.05 7.93 2.80
C MET A 312 -2.89 8.03 1.28
N GLN A 313 -1.71 8.35 0.78
CA GLN A 313 -1.42 8.49 -0.64
C GLN A 313 -0.23 7.61 -1.06
N PRO A 314 -0.24 7.02 -2.27
CA PRO A 314 0.94 6.37 -2.83
C PRO A 314 2.12 7.37 -2.92
N PRO A 315 3.39 6.94 -2.66
CA PRO A 315 3.77 5.54 -2.40
C PRO A 315 3.64 5.10 -0.94
N LEU A 316 3.36 6.02 0.01
CA LEU A 316 3.32 5.69 1.45
C LEU A 316 2.15 4.75 1.78
N LEU A 317 1.00 4.97 1.17
CA LEU A 317 -0.16 4.09 1.31
C LEU A 317 0.15 2.63 0.94
N ASN A 318 1.04 2.41 -0.04
CA ASN A 318 1.43 1.06 -0.45
C ASN A 318 2.07 0.27 0.71
N GLN A 319 2.83 0.92 1.60
CA GLN A 319 3.43 0.27 2.77
C GLN A 319 2.38 -0.13 3.81
N VAL A 320 1.32 0.67 3.96
CA VAL A 320 0.16 0.32 4.79
C VAL A 320 -0.56 -0.90 4.21
N VAL A 321 -0.78 -0.91 2.89
CA VAL A 321 -1.40 -2.04 2.17
C VAL A 321 -0.60 -3.33 2.30
N ASP A 322 0.73 -3.25 2.16
CA ASP A 322 1.60 -4.42 2.32
C ASP A 322 1.48 -5.02 3.71
N SER A 323 1.50 -4.17 4.74
CA SER A 323 1.35 -4.61 6.13
C SER A 323 -0.06 -5.16 6.40
N PHE A 324 -1.13 -4.49 5.93
CA PHE A 324 -2.50 -5.00 6.04
C PHE A 324 -2.62 -6.38 5.40
N SER A 325 -2.08 -6.54 4.19
CA SER A 325 -2.09 -7.82 3.47
C SER A 325 -1.38 -8.91 4.26
N GLU A 326 -0.25 -8.60 4.88
CA GLU A 326 0.52 -9.53 5.69
C GLU A 326 -0.29 -10.08 6.87
N TYR A 327 -0.98 -9.21 7.61
CA TYR A 327 -1.77 -9.62 8.77
C TYR A 327 -3.15 -10.21 8.41
N LEU A 328 -3.81 -9.68 7.39
CA LEU A 328 -5.16 -10.10 7.02
C LEU A 328 -5.20 -11.35 6.16
N LEU A 329 -4.10 -11.69 5.49
CA LEU A 329 -4.02 -12.80 4.55
C LEU A 329 -3.04 -13.88 5.00
N SER A 330 -2.54 -13.82 6.25
CA SER A 330 -1.52 -14.72 6.77
C SER A 330 -1.83 -16.18 6.47
N GLY A 331 -1.15 -16.66 5.44
CA GLY A 331 -1.03 -18.06 5.05
C GLY A 331 0.45 -18.43 5.03
N ASN A 332 0.81 -19.69 5.07
CA ASN A 332 2.16 -20.26 5.25
C ASN A 332 3.21 -19.93 4.15
N ASP A 333 3.22 -18.74 3.58
CA ASP A 333 4.24 -18.33 2.61
C ASP A 333 5.50 -17.83 3.36
N THR A 334 6.39 -18.76 3.71
CA THR A 334 7.73 -18.37 4.17
C THR A 334 8.56 -17.91 2.98
N PRO A 335 9.01 -16.64 2.93
CA PRO A 335 9.79 -16.14 1.80
C PRO A 335 11.20 -16.74 1.71
N ASN A 336 11.68 -17.41 2.76
CA ASN A 336 13.06 -17.93 2.83
C ASN A 336 13.15 -19.35 2.25
N ILE A 337 13.86 -19.49 1.13
CA ILE A 337 14.15 -20.74 0.45
C ILE A 337 15.64 -21.08 0.64
N ILE A 338 15.93 -22.17 1.30
CA ILE A 338 17.30 -22.65 1.47
C ILE A 338 17.74 -23.35 0.17
N ILE A 339 18.66 -22.73 -0.57
CA ILE A 339 19.23 -23.31 -1.81
C ILE A 339 20.43 -24.21 -1.46
N GLN A 340 21.27 -23.79 -0.49
CA GLN A 340 22.42 -24.54 -0.05
C GLN A 340 22.59 -24.44 1.47
N ASN A 341 22.64 -25.58 2.18
CA ASN A 341 22.70 -25.60 3.63
C ASN A 341 24.04 -25.10 4.21
N GLY A 342 25.14 -25.35 3.52
CA GLY A 342 26.48 -24.96 3.96
C GLY A 342 26.99 -25.66 5.22
N ALA A 343 28.08 -25.15 5.80
CA ALA A 343 28.65 -25.65 7.04
C ALA A 343 28.01 -24.97 8.27
N PRO A 344 27.78 -25.72 9.38
CA PRO A 344 27.27 -25.14 10.62
C PRO A 344 28.13 -23.99 11.12
N GLY A 345 27.50 -22.88 11.50
CA GLY A 345 28.18 -21.69 12.04
C GLY A 345 28.76 -20.73 10.96
N THR A 346 28.64 -21.07 9.68
CA THR A 346 28.93 -20.14 8.59
C THR A 346 27.71 -19.25 8.33
N PRO A 347 27.83 -17.90 8.33
CA PRO A 347 26.71 -17.02 8.03
C PRO A 347 26.19 -17.22 6.59
N PRO A 348 24.88 -17.30 6.39
CA PRO A 348 24.30 -17.44 5.05
C PRO A 348 24.45 -16.17 4.23
N LEU A 349 24.54 -16.33 2.90
CA LEU A 349 24.33 -15.28 1.94
C LEU A 349 22.84 -15.22 1.60
N PHE A 350 22.16 -14.14 1.94
CA PHE A 350 20.77 -13.91 1.61
C PHE A 350 20.66 -13.26 0.23
N CYS A 351 19.99 -13.93 -0.69
CA CYS A 351 19.87 -13.52 -2.09
C CYS A 351 18.44 -13.10 -2.41
N ILE A 352 18.27 -11.91 -3.01
CA ILE A 352 16.96 -11.33 -3.34
C ILE A 352 16.84 -11.25 -4.87
N PRO A 353 15.84 -11.90 -5.48
CA PRO A 353 15.70 -11.97 -6.94
C PRO A 353 15.17 -10.65 -7.52
N GLY A 354 15.35 -10.51 -8.84
CA GLY A 354 14.85 -9.38 -9.62
C GLY A 354 13.32 -9.38 -9.81
N ALA A 355 12.82 -8.38 -10.55
CA ALA A 355 11.40 -8.23 -10.81
C ALA A 355 10.79 -9.47 -11.49
N GLY A 356 9.76 -10.06 -10.85
CA GLY A 356 9.11 -11.27 -11.35
C GLY A 356 9.94 -12.55 -11.29
N ALA A 357 11.19 -12.49 -10.83
CA ALA A 357 12.05 -13.65 -10.69
C ALA A 357 11.75 -14.44 -9.41
N ASN A 358 12.15 -15.70 -9.39
CA ASN A 358 12.02 -16.59 -8.23
C ASN A 358 13.39 -16.97 -7.64
N ALA A 359 13.36 -17.60 -6.49
CA ALA A 359 14.57 -18.05 -5.77
C ALA A 359 15.48 -18.97 -6.59
N SER A 360 14.94 -19.73 -7.54
CA SER A 360 15.72 -20.66 -8.38
C SER A 360 16.76 -19.99 -9.28
N GLY A 361 16.62 -18.66 -9.52
CA GLY A 361 17.62 -17.89 -10.26
C GLY A 361 19.01 -17.89 -9.62
N PHE A 362 19.14 -18.28 -8.35
CA PHE A 362 20.42 -18.35 -7.65
C PHE A 362 21.01 -19.77 -7.57
N ILE A 363 20.40 -20.79 -8.19
CA ILE A 363 20.89 -22.17 -8.12
C ILE A 363 22.29 -22.30 -8.73
N GLU A 364 22.54 -21.71 -9.90
CA GLU A 364 23.87 -21.78 -10.54
C GLU A 364 24.94 -21.03 -9.74
N LEU A 365 24.57 -19.92 -9.08
CA LEU A 365 25.45 -19.24 -8.14
C LEU A 365 25.80 -20.15 -6.94
N ALA A 366 24.80 -20.80 -6.35
CA ALA A 366 25.02 -21.72 -5.24
C ALA A 366 25.94 -22.88 -5.64
N LEU A 367 25.74 -23.48 -6.82
CA LEU A 367 26.57 -24.55 -7.34
C LEU A 367 28.01 -24.10 -7.63
N SER A 368 28.21 -22.83 -7.90
CA SER A 368 29.53 -22.23 -8.18
C SER A 368 30.27 -21.78 -6.90
N LEU A 369 29.56 -21.68 -5.77
CA LEU A 369 30.16 -21.39 -4.46
C LEU A 369 30.63 -22.68 -3.77
N PRO A 370 31.53 -22.60 -2.77
CA PRO A 370 31.90 -23.76 -1.98
C PRO A 370 30.67 -24.36 -1.30
N PRO A 371 30.57 -25.70 -1.22
CA PRO A 371 29.43 -26.37 -0.55
C PRO A 371 29.27 -25.98 0.93
N GLN A 372 30.31 -25.43 1.54
CA GLN A 372 30.31 -24.94 2.93
C GLN A 372 29.64 -23.58 3.11
N GLN A 373 29.46 -22.79 2.03
CA GLN A 373 28.82 -21.49 2.09
C GLN A 373 27.29 -21.65 2.04
N PRO A 374 26.54 -21.33 3.11
CA PRO A 374 25.09 -21.36 3.05
C PRO A 374 24.57 -20.26 2.13
N LEU A 375 23.53 -20.59 1.33
CA LEU A 375 22.84 -19.63 0.47
C LEU A 375 21.33 -19.78 0.64
N ASN A 376 20.71 -18.69 1.07
CA ASN A 376 19.26 -18.58 1.23
C ASN A 376 18.73 -17.55 0.25
N ALA A 377 17.81 -17.94 -0.62
CA ALA A 377 17.14 -17.01 -1.52
C ALA A 377 15.77 -16.63 -0.97
N LEU A 378 15.40 -15.37 -1.12
CA LEU A 378 14.11 -14.87 -0.65
C LEU A 378 13.10 -14.87 -1.81
N GLN A 379 12.03 -15.61 -1.63
CA GLN A 379 10.97 -15.78 -2.63
C GLN A 379 9.96 -14.64 -2.54
N ALA A 380 9.66 -13.98 -3.66
CA ALA A 380 8.61 -12.99 -3.70
C ALA A 380 7.23 -13.64 -3.46
N ARG A 381 6.38 -13.02 -2.65
CA ARG A 381 4.97 -13.41 -2.55
C ARG A 381 4.24 -13.06 -3.86
N GLY A 382 3.15 -13.75 -4.15
CA GLY A 382 2.38 -13.58 -5.37
C GLY A 382 2.86 -14.43 -6.56
N LEU A 383 3.89 -15.26 -6.39
CA LEU A 383 4.33 -16.21 -7.41
C LEU A 383 3.48 -17.50 -7.43
N THR A 384 2.78 -17.80 -6.35
CA THR A 384 1.93 -18.98 -6.21
C THR A 384 0.46 -18.61 -6.30
N GLU A 385 -0.33 -19.43 -6.99
CA GLU A 385 -1.78 -19.26 -7.08
C GLU A 385 -2.43 -19.44 -5.70
N GLY A 386 -3.31 -18.51 -5.31
CA GLY A 386 -3.97 -18.53 -3.99
C GLY A 386 -3.07 -18.09 -2.82
N GLY A 387 -1.84 -17.66 -3.08
CA GLY A 387 -0.95 -17.08 -2.09
C GLY A 387 -1.21 -15.57 -1.86
N LEU A 388 -0.39 -14.97 -0.99
CA LEU A 388 -0.43 -13.54 -0.74
C LEU A 388 -0.16 -12.73 -2.02
N PRO A 389 -0.80 -11.57 -2.21
CA PRO A 389 -0.51 -10.69 -3.35
C PRO A 389 0.94 -10.20 -3.32
N PRO A 390 1.51 -9.79 -4.47
CA PRO A 390 2.83 -9.18 -4.51
C PRO A 390 2.95 -7.98 -3.58
N HIS A 391 4.15 -7.73 -3.07
CA HIS A 391 4.44 -6.45 -2.43
C HIS A 391 4.31 -5.31 -3.45
N VAL A 392 3.76 -4.19 -3.02
CA VAL A 392 3.58 -2.97 -3.83
C VAL A 392 4.54 -1.85 -3.40
N SER A 393 5.42 -2.12 -2.44
CA SER A 393 6.50 -1.23 -1.99
C SER A 393 7.79 -1.99 -1.70
N VAL A 394 8.94 -1.33 -1.89
CA VAL A 394 10.26 -1.89 -1.56
C VAL A 394 10.40 -2.04 -0.05
N GLU A 395 9.95 -1.06 0.71
CA GLU A 395 10.04 -1.02 2.16
C GLU A 395 9.18 -2.12 2.82
N GLY A 396 8.00 -2.41 2.27
CA GLY A 396 7.15 -3.52 2.71
C GLY A 396 7.82 -4.87 2.45
N ALA A 397 8.33 -5.09 1.23
CA ALA A 397 9.08 -6.30 0.89
C ALA A 397 10.32 -6.47 1.78
N ALA A 398 11.08 -5.38 2.01
CA ALA A 398 12.27 -5.39 2.84
C ALA A 398 11.97 -5.78 4.29
N ARG A 399 10.85 -5.31 4.86
CA ARG A 399 10.40 -5.66 6.21
C ARG A 399 10.09 -7.16 6.32
N THR A 400 9.24 -7.68 5.45
CA THR A 400 8.88 -9.10 5.41
C THR A 400 10.10 -10.00 5.23
N TYR A 401 11.04 -9.59 4.36
CA TYR A 401 12.26 -10.36 4.14
C TYR A 401 13.22 -10.28 5.32
N LEU A 402 13.32 -9.12 6.00
CA LEU A 402 14.13 -8.98 7.20
C LEU A 402 13.64 -9.88 8.35
N GLU A 403 12.34 -10.05 8.50
CA GLU A 403 11.75 -10.99 9.45
C GLU A 403 12.15 -12.44 9.13
N ALA A 404 12.05 -12.84 7.87
CA ALA A 404 12.48 -14.17 7.42
C ALA A 404 14.00 -14.40 7.57
N ILE A 405 14.81 -13.36 7.31
CA ILE A 405 16.27 -13.37 7.56
C ILE A 405 16.55 -13.60 9.04
N ARG A 406 15.85 -12.90 9.93
CA ARG A 406 16.02 -13.04 11.38
C ARG A 406 15.58 -14.39 11.94
N GLN A 407 14.58 -15.01 11.35
CA GLN A 407 14.20 -16.39 11.67
C GLN A 407 15.34 -17.38 11.34
N ALA A 408 16.05 -17.15 10.23
CA ALA A 408 17.19 -17.97 9.82
C ALA A 408 18.50 -17.59 10.54
N GLN A 409 18.72 -16.30 10.77
CA GLN A 409 19.90 -15.74 11.45
C GLN A 409 19.45 -14.60 12.38
N PRO A 410 19.24 -14.88 13.68
CA PRO A 410 18.69 -13.90 14.63
C PRO A 410 19.55 -12.64 14.85
N TYR A 411 20.85 -12.73 14.64
CA TYR A 411 21.80 -11.64 14.88
C TYR A 411 22.79 -11.51 13.74
N GLY A 412 23.15 -10.26 13.42
CA GLY A 412 24.19 -9.96 12.43
C GLY A 412 25.59 -10.45 12.84
N PRO A 413 26.60 -10.22 12.00
CA PRO A 413 26.52 -9.41 10.77
C PRO A 413 25.89 -10.18 9.61
N TYR A 414 25.08 -9.48 8.79
CA TYR A 414 24.36 -10.07 7.65
C TYR A 414 25.11 -9.91 6.34
N HIS A 415 24.95 -10.88 5.43
CA HIS A 415 25.42 -10.83 4.05
C HIS A 415 24.23 -10.77 3.11
N LEU A 416 24.07 -9.65 2.39
CA LEU A 416 22.93 -9.37 1.54
C LEU A 416 23.38 -9.26 0.08
N LEU A 417 22.67 -9.90 -0.83
CA LEU A 417 22.86 -9.82 -2.26
C LEU A 417 21.50 -9.63 -2.94
N GLY A 418 21.36 -8.57 -3.74
CA GLY A 418 20.15 -8.32 -4.52
C GLY A 418 20.47 -8.21 -6.00
N HIS A 419 19.66 -8.85 -6.85
CA HIS A 419 19.76 -8.75 -8.30
C HIS A 419 18.66 -7.84 -8.85
N SER A 420 19.02 -6.88 -9.72
CA SER A 420 18.05 -6.01 -10.38
C SER A 420 17.14 -5.29 -9.35
N PHE A 421 15.82 -5.38 -9.46
CA PHE A 421 14.87 -4.86 -8.46
C PHE A 421 15.15 -5.37 -7.04
N GLY A 422 15.60 -6.61 -6.89
CA GLY A 422 16.00 -7.17 -5.59
C GLY A 422 17.16 -6.42 -4.93
N GLY A 423 17.94 -5.67 -5.69
CA GLY A 423 18.97 -4.78 -5.15
C GLY A 423 18.39 -3.61 -4.35
N TRP A 424 17.26 -3.05 -4.77
CA TRP A 424 16.54 -2.03 -3.97
C TRP A 424 16.09 -2.59 -2.64
N ILE A 425 15.54 -3.81 -2.64
CA ILE A 425 15.08 -4.48 -1.42
C ILE A 425 16.27 -4.79 -0.49
N ALA A 426 17.38 -5.32 -1.03
CA ALA A 426 18.61 -5.56 -0.26
C ALA A 426 19.16 -4.27 0.37
N PHE A 427 19.12 -3.18 -0.39
CA PHE A 427 19.56 -1.87 0.08
C PHE A 427 18.65 -1.34 1.20
N ASP A 428 17.34 -1.48 1.06
CA ASP A 428 16.39 -1.04 2.11
C ASP A 428 16.50 -1.91 3.37
N ILE A 429 16.71 -3.23 3.25
CA ILE A 429 17.03 -4.10 4.40
C ILE A 429 18.27 -3.59 5.13
N ALA A 430 19.33 -3.22 4.38
CA ALA A 430 20.55 -2.68 4.98
C ALA A 430 20.29 -1.34 5.70
N LEU A 431 19.41 -0.48 5.18
CA LEU A 431 18.99 0.76 5.84
C LEU A 431 18.18 0.50 7.11
N GLN A 432 17.25 -0.47 7.07
CA GLN A 432 16.47 -0.87 8.25
C GLN A 432 17.35 -1.44 9.35
N LEU A 433 18.32 -2.30 9.01
CA LEU A 433 19.32 -2.83 9.96
C LEU A 433 20.19 -1.71 10.54
N GLN A 434 20.67 -0.79 9.69
CA GLN A 434 21.45 0.37 10.12
C GLN A 434 20.67 1.25 11.11
N ALA A 435 19.38 1.51 10.86
CA ALA A 435 18.54 2.29 11.77
C ALA A 435 18.34 1.62 13.13
N GLN A 436 18.47 0.29 13.20
CA GLN A 436 18.36 -0.50 14.42
C GLN A 436 19.73 -0.74 15.09
N GLY A 437 20.80 -0.17 14.54
CA GLY A 437 22.18 -0.32 15.06
C GLY A 437 22.80 -1.69 14.78
N GLU A 438 22.23 -2.47 13.88
CA GLU A 438 22.76 -3.77 13.45
C GLU A 438 23.75 -3.63 12.29
N SER A 439 24.68 -4.59 12.17
CA SER A 439 25.75 -4.53 11.18
C SER A 439 25.46 -5.43 9.97
N VAL A 440 25.67 -4.86 8.78
CA VAL A 440 25.69 -5.57 7.50
C VAL A 440 27.17 -5.75 7.11
N ALA A 441 27.61 -6.99 6.98
CA ALA A 441 28.99 -7.31 6.60
C ALA A 441 29.23 -7.17 5.10
N SER A 442 28.22 -7.48 4.28
CA SER A 442 28.31 -7.36 2.83
C SER A 442 26.96 -6.92 2.26
N LEU A 443 26.95 -5.84 1.48
CA LEU A 443 25.83 -5.41 0.67
C LEU A 443 26.26 -5.43 -0.80
N ILE A 444 25.66 -6.32 -1.58
CA ILE A 444 26.05 -6.61 -2.96
C ILE A 444 24.81 -6.41 -3.85
N LEU A 445 24.92 -5.48 -4.77
CA LEU A 445 23.89 -5.10 -5.72
C LEU A 445 24.32 -5.58 -7.11
N ILE A 446 23.57 -6.51 -7.69
CA ILE A 446 23.91 -7.07 -9.01
C ILE A 446 23.02 -6.44 -10.05
N ASP A 447 23.64 -5.71 -10.97
CA ASP A 447 23.03 -5.04 -12.12
C ASP A 447 21.71 -4.33 -11.75
N THR A 448 21.83 -3.52 -10.70
CA THR A 448 20.73 -2.80 -10.07
C THR A 448 20.79 -1.32 -10.46
N ASP A 449 19.72 -0.81 -11.02
CA ASP A 449 19.58 0.63 -11.29
C ASP A 449 19.53 1.42 -9.97
N ALA A 450 19.97 2.68 -10.01
CA ALA A 450 19.87 3.55 -8.85
C ALA A 450 18.41 3.83 -8.50
N PRO A 451 18.12 4.07 -7.20
CA PRO A 451 16.77 4.42 -6.76
C PRO A 451 16.21 5.66 -7.44
N ASP A 452 14.88 5.74 -7.47
CA ASP A 452 14.16 6.87 -8.06
C ASP A 452 14.53 8.20 -7.36
N ALA A 453 14.47 9.29 -8.11
CA ALA A 453 14.67 10.62 -7.56
C ALA A 453 13.56 10.97 -6.55
N PRO A 454 13.85 11.79 -5.53
CA PRO A 454 12.81 12.31 -4.64
C PRO A 454 11.65 12.94 -5.42
N ASN A 455 10.43 12.63 -5.00
CA ASN A 455 9.19 13.08 -5.64
C ASN A 455 8.98 12.54 -7.07
N CYS A 456 9.56 11.39 -7.41
CA CYS A 456 9.24 10.69 -8.63
C CYS A 456 7.74 10.36 -8.67
N PRO A 457 7.02 10.66 -9.78
CA PRO A 457 5.61 10.34 -9.89
C PRO A 457 5.40 8.81 -9.90
N PRO A 458 4.23 8.33 -9.47
CA PRO A 458 3.88 6.93 -9.58
C PRO A 458 4.05 6.42 -11.02
N LYS A 459 4.62 5.24 -11.18
CA LYS A 459 4.76 4.57 -12.47
C LYS A 459 3.41 3.95 -12.84
N SER A 460 3.09 3.95 -14.13
CA SER A 460 1.86 3.36 -14.65
C SER A 460 2.18 2.53 -15.89
N ILE A 461 2.67 1.31 -15.64
CA ILE A 461 3.00 0.33 -16.67
C ILE A 461 1.83 -0.63 -16.76
N ASP A 462 1.21 -0.71 -17.94
CA ASP A 462 0.08 -1.60 -18.18
C ASP A 462 0.53 -3.07 -18.27
N ARG A 463 -0.45 -3.99 -18.25
CA ARG A 463 -0.18 -5.42 -18.31
C ARG A 463 0.55 -5.83 -19.59
N ILE A 464 0.16 -5.28 -20.75
CA ILE A 464 0.79 -5.63 -22.04
C ILE A 464 2.24 -5.14 -22.06
N GLU A 465 2.50 -3.95 -21.55
CA GLU A 465 3.88 -3.45 -21.42
C GLU A 465 4.72 -4.33 -20.48
N THR A 466 4.11 -4.83 -19.39
CA THR A 466 4.77 -5.81 -18.50
C THR A 466 5.14 -7.09 -19.25
N LEU A 467 4.23 -7.63 -20.07
CA LEU A 467 4.53 -8.80 -20.91
C LEU A 467 5.68 -8.53 -21.88
N LEU A 468 5.69 -7.36 -22.54
CA LEU A 468 6.76 -6.98 -23.47
C LEU A 468 8.12 -6.82 -22.77
N LYS A 469 8.14 -6.25 -21.56
CA LYS A 469 9.36 -6.17 -20.74
C LYS A 469 9.85 -7.55 -20.32
N LEU A 470 8.94 -8.45 -19.95
CA LEU A 470 9.28 -9.84 -19.63
C LEU A 470 9.84 -10.58 -20.84
N ILE A 471 9.26 -10.39 -22.03
CA ILE A 471 9.77 -10.91 -23.30
C ILE A 471 11.18 -10.37 -23.58
N ALA A 472 11.41 -9.08 -23.37
CA ALA A 472 12.72 -8.46 -23.55
C ALA A 472 13.79 -9.10 -22.65
N ILE A 473 13.44 -9.38 -21.39
CA ILE A 473 14.31 -10.08 -20.43
C ILE A 473 14.63 -11.50 -20.91
N TYR A 474 13.63 -12.28 -21.32
CA TYR A 474 13.88 -13.64 -21.83
C TYR A 474 14.65 -13.64 -23.15
N ASN A 475 14.48 -12.62 -23.99
CA ASN A 475 15.23 -12.47 -25.23
C ASN A 475 16.74 -12.30 -25.01
N MET A 476 17.17 -11.83 -23.82
CA MET A 476 18.60 -11.79 -23.45
C MET A 476 19.23 -13.18 -23.29
N LEU A 477 18.40 -14.22 -23.12
CA LEU A 477 18.84 -15.63 -23.01
C LEU A 477 18.75 -16.39 -24.34
N LEU A 478 18.08 -15.81 -25.35
CA LEU A 478 17.76 -16.50 -26.60
C LEU A 478 18.69 -16.11 -27.74
N THR A 479 19.12 -17.08 -28.53
CA THR A 479 19.83 -16.82 -29.79
C THR A 479 18.90 -16.33 -30.92
N GLN A 480 17.61 -16.68 -30.84
CA GLN A 480 16.55 -16.20 -31.72
C GLN A 480 15.47 -15.54 -30.87
N PRO A 481 15.39 -14.20 -30.85
CA PRO A 481 14.43 -13.49 -30.03
C PRO A 481 12.96 -13.84 -30.37
N LEU A 482 12.10 -13.85 -29.36
CA LEU A 482 10.65 -13.87 -29.52
C LEU A 482 10.21 -12.55 -30.15
N ALA A 483 9.53 -12.61 -31.29
CA ALA A 483 9.09 -11.43 -32.06
C ALA A 483 7.64 -11.05 -31.72
N LEU A 484 7.24 -11.14 -30.45
CA LEU A 484 5.91 -10.73 -29.98
C LEU A 484 5.87 -9.22 -29.73
N THR A 485 4.79 -8.58 -30.16
CA THR A 485 4.56 -7.14 -30.09
C THR A 485 3.26 -6.82 -29.33
N ARG A 486 3.01 -5.56 -29.06
CA ARG A 486 1.76 -5.12 -28.39
C ARG A 486 0.50 -5.61 -29.13
N SER A 487 0.50 -5.57 -30.47
CA SER A 487 -0.64 -5.98 -31.30
C SER A 487 -0.98 -7.48 -31.17
N ASP A 488 -0.03 -8.30 -30.75
CA ASP A 488 -0.29 -9.73 -30.52
C ASP A 488 -1.07 -10.02 -29.25
N PHE A 489 -1.17 -9.02 -28.36
CA PHE A 489 -1.88 -9.13 -27.08
C PHE A 489 -3.11 -8.23 -26.99
N GLU A 490 -3.27 -7.24 -27.87
CA GLU A 490 -4.43 -6.34 -27.90
C GLU A 490 -5.73 -7.11 -28.21
N GLY A 491 -6.77 -6.83 -27.43
CA GLY A 491 -8.07 -7.49 -27.58
C GLY A 491 -8.17 -8.88 -26.93
N MET A 492 -7.07 -9.40 -26.36
CA MET A 492 -7.07 -10.64 -25.59
C MET A 492 -7.42 -10.40 -24.13
N THR A 493 -8.14 -11.34 -23.53
CA THR A 493 -8.32 -11.40 -22.07
C THR A 493 -6.98 -11.68 -21.37
N PRO A 494 -6.82 -11.35 -20.06
CA PRO A 494 -5.62 -11.65 -19.29
C PRO A 494 -5.17 -13.11 -19.39
N ASP A 495 -6.10 -14.07 -19.37
CA ASP A 495 -5.80 -15.49 -19.49
C ASP A 495 -5.32 -15.89 -20.89
N GLU A 496 -5.90 -15.31 -21.94
CA GLU A 496 -5.45 -15.53 -23.32
C GLU A 496 -4.05 -14.97 -23.54
N GLN A 497 -3.73 -13.81 -22.99
CA GLN A 497 -2.39 -13.22 -23.01
C GLN A 497 -1.36 -14.14 -22.36
N ILE A 498 -1.67 -14.70 -21.18
CA ILE A 498 -0.78 -15.65 -20.49
C ILE A 498 -0.61 -16.94 -21.30
N LYS A 499 -1.67 -17.49 -21.87
CA LYS A 499 -1.60 -18.69 -22.72
C LYS A 499 -0.75 -18.46 -23.98
N ALA A 500 -0.91 -17.31 -24.63
CA ALA A 500 -0.11 -16.95 -25.82
C ALA A 500 1.38 -16.83 -25.48
N LEU A 501 1.72 -16.08 -24.42
CA LEU A 501 3.10 -15.94 -23.98
C LEU A 501 3.70 -17.26 -23.51
N HIS A 502 2.96 -18.05 -22.73
CA HIS A 502 3.39 -19.38 -22.27
C HIS A 502 3.74 -20.31 -23.45
N GLY A 503 2.86 -20.37 -24.46
CA GLY A 503 3.10 -21.16 -25.67
C GLY A 503 4.37 -20.75 -26.42
N ALA A 504 4.62 -19.45 -26.51
CA ALA A 504 5.84 -18.91 -27.13
C ALA A 504 7.09 -19.28 -26.32
N LEU A 505 7.06 -19.14 -24.99
CA LEU A 505 8.20 -19.47 -24.11
C LEU A 505 8.51 -20.97 -24.10
N VAL A 506 7.47 -21.84 -24.14
CA VAL A 506 7.65 -23.29 -24.30
C VAL A 506 8.27 -23.62 -25.65
N SER A 507 7.78 -23.00 -26.72
CA SER A 507 8.31 -23.20 -28.08
C SER A 507 9.76 -22.76 -28.23
N ALA A 508 10.17 -21.72 -27.51
CA ALA A 508 11.54 -21.22 -27.46
C ALA A 508 12.45 -22.03 -26.50
N GLY A 509 11.92 -23.01 -25.79
CA GLY A 509 12.68 -23.84 -24.84
C GLY A 509 13.04 -23.14 -23.52
N ILE A 510 12.47 -21.95 -23.24
CA ILE A 510 12.65 -21.25 -21.95
C ILE A 510 11.85 -21.95 -20.85
N PHE A 511 10.61 -22.34 -21.15
CA PHE A 511 9.74 -23.06 -20.22
C PHE A 511 9.64 -24.53 -20.59
N SER A 512 9.61 -25.38 -19.58
CA SER A 512 9.26 -26.79 -19.74
C SER A 512 7.77 -26.93 -20.12
N PRO A 513 7.40 -27.88 -20.97
CA PRO A 513 5.99 -28.17 -21.27
C PRO A 513 5.13 -28.53 -20.04
N GLN A 514 5.76 -28.93 -18.93
CA GLN A 514 5.09 -29.24 -17.67
C GLN A 514 4.84 -28.00 -16.80
N MET A 515 5.48 -26.87 -17.10
CA MET A 515 5.23 -25.63 -16.38
C MET A 515 3.82 -25.12 -16.69
N THR A 516 3.06 -24.82 -15.66
CA THR A 516 1.67 -24.38 -15.81
C THR A 516 1.58 -22.89 -16.13
N THR A 517 0.48 -22.47 -16.74
CA THR A 517 0.18 -21.06 -16.99
C THR A 517 0.02 -20.25 -15.70
N SER A 518 -0.35 -20.89 -14.57
CA SER A 518 -0.46 -20.21 -13.27
C SER A 518 0.89 -19.70 -12.76
N VAL A 519 1.98 -20.45 -12.98
CA VAL A 519 3.34 -20.00 -12.64
C VAL A 519 3.70 -18.74 -13.42
N LEU A 520 3.42 -18.71 -14.74
CA LEU A 520 3.66 -17.52 -15.54
C LEU A 520 2.77 -16.34 -15.12
N SER A 521 1.51 -16.62 -14.75
CA SER A 521 0.60 -15.60 -14.24
C SER A 521 1.16 -14.93 -12.97
N GLY A 522 1.68 -15.73 -12.03
CA GLY A 522 2.34 -15.23 -10.82
C GLY A 522 3.58 -14.37 -11.15
N ILE A 523 4.43 -14.84 -12.08
CA ILE A 523 5.61 -14.08 -12.54
C ILE A 523 5.20 -12.72 -13.11
N VAL A 524 4.18 -12.67 -13.97
CA VAL A 524 3.67 -11.43 -14.58
C VAL A 524 3.09 -10.51 -13.52
N GLN A 525 2.33 -11.04 -12.57
CA GLN A 525 1.72 -10.28 -11.49
C GLN A 525 2.80 -9.63 -10.60
N VAL A 526 3.78 -10.39 -10.15
CA VAL A 526 4.90 -9.86 -9.34
C VAL A 526 5.70 -8.84 -10.13
N MET A 527 6.02 -9.13 -11.40
CA MET A 527 6.75 -8.19 -12.23
C MET A 527 6.00 -6.88 -12.45
N GLN A 528 4.69 -6.94 -12.68
CA GLN A 528 3.86 -5.74 -12.85
C GLN A 528 3.86 -4.88 -11.58
N ALA A 529 3.72 -5.49 -10.40
CA ALA A 529 3.80 -4.79 -9.12
C ALA A 529 5.17 -4.11 -8.95
N ASN A 530 6.27 -4.85 -9.19
CA ASN A 530 7.62 -4.32 -9.06
C ASN A 530 7.90 -3.17 -10.05
N LEU A 531 7.49 -3.30 -11.32
CA LEU A 531 7.68 -2.26 -12.34
C LEU A 531 6.89 -0.98 -12.05
N ASN A 532 5.78 -1.07 -11.34
CA ASN A 532 4.96 0.08 -10.92
C ASN A 532 5.42 0.68 -9.58
N THR A 533 6.38 0.05 -8.90
CA THR A 533 6.91 0.54 -7.64
C THR A 533 7.87 1.72 -7.86
N VAL A 534 7.75 2.75 -7.02
CA VAL A 534 8.70 3.86 -6.88
C VAL A 534 9.43 3.67 -5.56
N TYR A 535 10.74 3.81 -5.58
CA TYR A 535 11.56 3.69 -4.37
C TYR A 535 12.51 4.88 -4.21
N THR A 536 12.42 5.56 -3.09
CA THR A 536 13.34 6.63 -2.69
C THR A 536 13.89 6.30 -1.29
N PRO A 537 15.20 6.01 -1.17
CA PRO A 537 15.79 5.67 0.12
C PRO A 537 15.62 6.79 1.16
N ARG A 538 15.23 6.42 2.38
CA ARG A 538 14.99 7.35 3.49
C ARG A 538 16.27 7.91 4.11
N ALA A 539 17.40 7.24 3.90
CA ALA A 539 18.69 7.60 4.46
C ALA A 539 19.83 7.21 3.53
N ARG A 540 21.00 7.76 3.79
CA ARG A 540 22.24 7.32 3.17
C ARG A 540 22.78 6.10 3.93
N TYR A 541 23.15 5.04 3.22
CA TYR A 541 23.78 3.87 3.83
C TYR A 541 25.20 4.20 4.28
N ALA A 542 25.54 3.96 5.55
CA ALA A 542 26.86 4.30 6.12
C ALA A 542 27.96 3.26 5.79
N GLY A 543 27.55 2.02 5.46
CA GLY A 543 28.46 0.93 5.12
C GLY A 543 28.97 0.98 3.68
N LEU A 544 29.69 -0.08 3.31
CA LEU A 544 30.17 -0.29 1.94
C LEU A 544 29.12 -1.03 1.11
N ALA A 545 28.74 -0.46 -0.02
CA ALA A 545 27.90 -1.09 -1.04
C ALA A 545 28.74 -1.43 -2.28
N HIS A 546 28.65 -2.69 -2.72
CA HIS A 546 29.27 -3.15 -3.96
C HIS A 546 28.21 -3.21 -5.07
N LEU A 547 28.41 -2.48 -6.17
CA LEU A 547 27.64 -2.63 -7.39
C LEU A 547 28.41 -3.51 -8.38
N ILE A 548 27.82 -4.63 -8.74
CA ILE A 548 28.34 -5.53 -9.76
C ILE A 548 27.51 -5.29 -11.03
N SER A 549 28.08 -4.62 -12.02
CA SER A 549 27.41 -4.32 -13.29
C SER A 549 27.82 -5.27 -14.40
N ALA A 550 26.90 -5.56 -15.31
CA ALA A 550 27.18 -6.35 -16.51
C ALA A 550 28.14 -5.60 -17.45
N GLU A 551 29.09 -6.32 -18.07
CA GLU A 551 29.99 -5.76 -19.09
C GLU A 551 29.23 -5.41 -20.38
N GLU A 552 28.21 -6.20 -20.73
CA GLU A 552 27.32 -5.95 -21.85
C GLU A 552 26.32 -4.85 -21.52
N GLY A 553 26.15 -3.87 -22.43
CA GLY A 553 25.26 -2.73 -22.23
C GLY A 553 25.94 -1.39 -22.50
N ASP A 554 25.20 -0.29 -22.34
CA ASP A 554 25.69 1.06 -22.59
C ASP A 554 26.63 1.56 -21.47
N ALA A 555 27.83 1.99 -21.86
CA ALA A 555 28.82 2.47 -20.89
C ALA A 555 28.41 3.81 -20.24
N ALA A 556 27.70 4.68 -20.96
CA ALA A 556 27.25 5.97 -20.42
C ALA A 556 26.12 5.79 -19.40
N GLU A 557 25.19 4.85 -19.66
CA GLU A 557 24.15 4.49 -18.71
C GLU A 557 24.75 3.90 -17.44
N ARG A 558 25.75 3.02 -17.55
CA ARG A 558 26.45 2.47 -16.37
C ARG A 558 27.16 3.54 -15.55
N GLU A 559 27.83 4.50 -16.21
CA GLU A 559 28.51 5.60 -15.51
C GLU A 559 27.50 6.50 -14.78
N ALA A 560 26.38 6.82 -15.43
CA ALA A 560 25.30 7.59 -14.80
C ALA A 560 24.71 6.85 -13.59
N ASN A 561 24.45 5.55 -13.72
CA ASN A 561 23.96 4.70 -12.62
C ASN A 561 24.95 4.66 -11.44
N GLU A 562 26.24 4.49 -11.72
CA GLU A 562 27.31 4.53 -10.71
C GLU A 562 27.32 5.86 -9.94
N GLN A 563 27.22 6.99 -10.64
CA GLN A 563 27.21 8.32 -10.04
C GLN A 563 25.99 8.51 -9.10
N GLN A 564 24.84 8.03 -9.53
CA GLN A 564 23.62 8.09 -8.72
C GLN A 564 23.75 7.23 -7.45
N TRP A 565 24.24 5.98 -7.56
CA TRP A 565 24.46 5.10 -6.40
C TRP A 565 25.45 5.69 -5.39
N ARG A 566 26.48 6.40 -5.83
CA ARG A 566 27.44 7.08 -4.93
C ARG A 566 26.77 8.12 -4.03
N SER A 567 25.62 8.66 -4.41
CA SER A 567 24.86 9.56 -3.53
C SER A 567 24.15 8.83 -2.39
N HIS A 568 23.83 7.54 -2.57
CA HIS A 568 23.04 6.75 -1.63
C HIS A 568 23.89 5.98 -0.59
N ALA A 569 25.20 5.73 -0.85
CA ALA A 569 26.08 5.05 0.07
C ALA A 569 27.31 5.90 0.45
N ALA A 570 27.78 5.79 1.69
CA ALA A 570 28.96 6.52 2.16
C ALA A 570 30.23 5.94 1.53
N HIS A 571 30.27 4.62 1.39
CA HIS A 571 31.34 3.88 0.74
C HIS A 571 30.74 3.05 -0.37
N PHE A 572 31.30 3.16 -1.57
CA PHE A 572 30.74 2.55 -2.76
C PHE A 572 31.84 2.09 -3.71
N GLU A 573 31.75 0.87 -4.17
CA GLU A 573 32.64 0.28 -5.15
C GLU A 573 31.84 -0.33 -6.30
N MET A 574 32.22 -0.05 -7.55
CA MET A 574 31.63 -0.66 -8.72
C MET A 574 32.63 -1.60 -9.38
N ARG A 575 32.12 -2.72 -9.89
CA ARG A 575 32.89 -3.72 -10.62
C ARG A 575 32.11 -4.24 -11.81
N LEU A 576 32.81 -4.40 -12.95
CA LEU A 576 32.24 -5.05 -14.12
C LEU A 576 32.44 -6.56 -14.04
N MET A 577 31.41 -7.30 -14.47
CA MET A 577 31.43 -8.75 -14.63
C MET A 577 30.92 -9.13 -16.01
N PRO A 578 31.47 -10.20 -16.62
CA PRO A 578 31.06 -10.63 -17.98
C PRO A 578 29.61 -11.07 -18.01
N GLY A 579 29.00 -10.88 -19.19
CA GLY A 579 27.62 -11.20 -19.48
C GLY A 579 26.71 -9.97 -19.47
N ASN A 580 25.41 -10.22 -19.65
CA ASN A 580 24.35 -9.23 -19.59
C ASN A 580 23.55 -9.38 -18.29
N HIS A 581 22.52 -8.56 -18.14
CA HIS A 581 21.61 -8.54 -16.98
C HIS A 581 21.16 -9.92 -16.48
N MET A 582 20.91 -10.85 -17.40
CA MET A 582 20.43 -12.20 -17.07
C MET A 582 21.56 -13.23 -16.98
N THR A 583 22.53 -13.16 -17.91
CA THR A 583 23.53 -14.23 -18.03
C THR A 583 24.63 -14.17 -16.98
N MET A 584 24.81 -13.04 -16.29
CA MET A 584 25.82 -12.93 -15.23
C MET A 584 25.58 -13.84 -14.02
N LEU A 585 24.35 -14.32 -13.84
CA LEU A 585 23.98 -15.32 -12.82
C LEU A 585 23.99 -16.77 -13.36
N SER A 586 24.34 -16.95 -14.63
CA SER A 586 24.38 -18.26 -15.32
C SER A 586 25.81 -18.65 -15.73
N ALA A 587 26.06 -19.96 -15.84
CA ALA A 587 27.35 -20.46 -16.31
C ALA A 587 27.60 -20.10 -17.78
N PRO A 588 28.84 -19.76 -18.17
CA PRO A 588 30.06 -19.76 -17.36
C PRO A 588 30.32 -18.44 -16.58
N GLN A 589 29.52 -17.38 -16.78
CA GLN A 589 29.77 -16.04 -16.24
C GLN A 589 29.69 -16.02 -14.71
N VAL A 590 28.74 -16.76 -14.12
CA VAL A 590 28.55 -16.86 -12.67
C VAL A 590 29.78 -17.36 -11.93
N GLU A 591 30.67 -18.13 -12.58
CA GLU A 591 31.91 -18.61 -11.97
C GLU A 591 32.86 -17.47 -11.56
N LYS A 592 32.90 -16.37 -12.35
CA LYS A 592 33.68 -15.19 -12.01
C LYS A 592 33.06 -14.42 -10.83
N LEU A 593 31.74 -14.31 -10.81
CA LEU A 593 31.01 -13.71 -9.70
C LEU A 593 31.25 -14.54 -8.43
N ALA A 594 31.12 -15.87 -8.49
CA ALA A 594 31.39 -16.76 -7.36
C ALA A 594 32.85 -16.69 -6.88
N ALA A 595 33.80 -16.56 -7.80
CA ALA A 595 35.21 -16.36 -7.43
C ALA A 595 35.43 -15.04 -6.68
N TRP A 596 34.76 -13.96 -7.09
CA TRP A 596 34.82 -12.68 -6.40
C TRP A 596 34.14 -12.77 -5.03
N LEU A 597 32.97 -13.38 -4.94
CA LEU A 597 32.24 -13.58 -3.67
C LEU A 597 33.09 -14.36 -2.65
N ARG A 598 33.79 -15.42 -3.08
CA ARG A 598 34.69 -16.19 -2.20
C ARG A 598 35.79 -15.34 -1.56
N ALA A 599 36.24 -14.28 -2.25
CA ALA A 599 37.26 -13.38 -1.73
C ALA A 599 36.69 -12.32 -0.75
N HIS A 600 35.37 -12.07 -0.78
CA HIS A 600 34.71 -10.99 -0.02
C HIS A 600 33.75 -11.49 1.06
N LEU A 601 33.34 -12.76 1.00
CA LEU A 601 32.61 -13.42 2.06
C LEU A 601 33.60 -14.01 3.09
N PRO A 602 33.24 -14.11 4.39
CA PRO A 602 34.11 -14.75 5.38
C PRO A 602 34.37 -16.21 4.97
N PRO A 603 35.58 -16.71 5.19
CA PRO A 603 35.87 -18.11 4.93
C PRO A 603 34.96 -19.00 5.79
N ALA A 604 34.41 -20.03 5.19
CA ALA A 604 33.68 -21.07 5.91
C ALA A 604 34.59 -21.65 7.01
N ARG A 605 34.13 -21.62 8.26
CA ARG A 605 34.84 -22.15 9.41
C ARG A 605 34.77 -23.66 9.49
#